data_9109f5de1a9292f487448c1d9b240876
#
_entry.id   9109f5de1a9292f487448c1d9b240876
#
_cell.length_a   1.000
_cell.length_b   1.000
_cell.length_c   1.000
_cell.angle_alpha   90.00
_cell.angle_beta   90.00
_cell.angle_gamma   90.00
#
_symmetry.space_group_name_H-M   'P 1'
#
loop_
_entity.id
_entity.type
_entity.pdbx_description
1 polymer ?
#
loop_
_entity_poly.entity_id
_entity_poly.type
_entity_poly.pdbx_seq_one_letter_code
_entity_poly.pdbx_strand_id
1 'polypeptide(L)'
;ILDSLKKTNRIVFIDEDVRKNVVEYVLKRLNYDGIPSNPVTPSTSGAASSIFQTATTHESDAVHIKQFKESKQPKTAIEMAVIVAYYLQYLAESEKKKNTIGTADLQTWFRIADFPLPSGDLRYSLQNAKNSGYLDSAGHGEYKLNAIGYNLVKHNLPRGENSVPVRK
;
A
#
# COMPACT_ATOMS: atom_id res chain seq x y z
N ILE A 1 9.50 27.78 36.92
CA ILE A 1 9.83 27.26 35.56
C ILE A 1 9.49 25.77 35.42
N LEU A 2 8.78 25.15 36.40
CA LEU A 2 8.47 23.69 36.37
C LEU A 2 7.00 23.36 36.05
N ASP A 3 6.16 24.35 35.76
CA ASP A 3 4.72 24.14 35.53
C ASP A 3 4.29 24.08 34.04
N SER A 4 5.22 24.25 33.10
CA SER A 4 4.87 24.29 31.66
C SER A 4 4.96 22.96 30.94
N LEU A 5 5.38 21.87 31.59
CA LEU A 5 5.61 20.57 30.95
C LEU A 5 4.52 19.52 31.17
N LYS A 6 3.39 19.87 31.82
CA LYS A 6 2.29 18.93 32.12
C LYS A 6 1.13 18.95 31.11
N LYS A 7 1.26 19.58 29.94
CA LYS A 7 0.09 19.84 29.06
C LYS A 7 0.06 19.07 27.74
N THR A 8 0.82 17.98 27.58
CA THR A 8 0.80 17.28 26.28
C THR A 8 0.85 15.74 26.39
N ASN A 9 0.17 15.16 27.36
CA ASN A 9 -0.03 13.71 27.30
C ASN A 9 -1.45 13.36 27.79
N ARG A 10 -2.44 13.75 26.98
CA ARG A 10 -3.82 13.31 27.16
C ARG A 10 -3.95 11.94 26.49
N ILE A 11 -3.47 10.90 27.16
CA ILE A 11 -3.88 9.52 26.88
C ILE A 11 -5.36 9.47 27.25
N VAL A 12 -6.21 9.44 26.24
CA VAL A 12 -7.64 9.19 26.44
C VAL A 12 -7.75 7.72 26.88
N PHE A 13 -7.82 7.49 28.17
CA PHE A 13 -8.26 6.21 28.72
C PHE A 13 -9.71 6.03 28.28
N ILE A 14 -9.93 5.22 27.26
CA ILE A 14 -11.27 4.74 26.91
C ILE A 14 -11.67 3.79 28.06
N ASP A 15 -12.72 4.18 28.77
CA ASP A 15 -13.28 3.45 29.88
C ASP A 15 -13.52 1.97 29.49
N GLU A 16 -13.22 1.03 30.39
CA GLU A 16 -13.35 -0.42 30.20
C GLU A 16 -14.78 -0.79 29.76
N ASP A 17 -15.78 -0.09 30.27
CA ASP A 17 -17.18 -0.27 29.91
C ASP A 17 -17.49 0.14 28.48
N VAL A 18 -16.83 1.19 27.98
CA VAL A 18 -16.95 1.62 26.58
C VAL A 18 -16.31 0.59 25.65
N ARG A 19 -15.17 0.01 26.03
CA ARG A 19 -14.53 -1.08 25.27
C ARG A 19 -15.43 -2.30 25.16
N LYS A 20 -16.04 -2.75 26.27
CA LYS A 20 -16.96 -3.89 26.28
C LYS A 20 -18.16 -3.65 25.38
N ASN A 21 -18.78 -2.47 25.46
CA ASN A 21 -19.94 -2.11 24.64
C ASN A 21 -19.61 -2.06 23.15
N VAL A 22 -18.44 -1.56 22.77
CA VAL A 22 -18.02 -1.51 21.35
C VAL A 22 -17.76 -2.92 20.83
N VAL A 23 -17.09 -3.79 21.62
CA VAL A 23 -16.83 -5.17 21.22
C VAL A 23 -18.15 -5.95 21.07
N GLU A 24 -19.08 -5.80 22.01
CA GLU A 24 -20.38 -6.46 21.95
C GLU A 24 -21.22 -5.98 20.77
N TYR A 25 -21.20 -4.69 20.46
CA TYR A 25 -21.86 -4.11 19.30
C TYR A 25 -21.30 -4.65 17.97
N VAL A 26 -19.98 -4.76 17.87
CA VAL A 26 -19.30 -5.30 16.68
C VAL A 26 -19.59 -6.79 16.50
N LEU A 27 -19.53 -7.58 17.58
CA LEU A 27 -19.83 -9.01 17.55
C LEU A 27 -21.31 -9.28 17.14
N LYS A 28 -22.23 -8.48 17.65
CA LYS A 28 -23.66 -8.56 17.29
C LYS A 28 -23.92 -8.23 15.82
N ARG A 29 -23.15 -7.29 15.25
CA ARG A 29 -23.30 -6.87 13.85
C ARG A 29 -22.67 -7.84 12.85
N LEU A 30 -21.71 -8.67 13.32
CA LEU A 30 -21.06 -9.70 12.51
C LEU A 30 -21.75 -11.06 12.57
N ASN A 31 -22.92 -11.20 13.23
CA ASN A 31 -23.65 -12.47 13.42
C ASN A 31 -22.75 -13.60 13.93
N TYR A 32 -21.85 -13.29 14.86
CA TYR A 32 -20.96 -14.27 15.45
C TYR A 32 -21.67 -14.97 16.62
N ASP A 33 -22.46 -16.00 16.31
CA ASP A 33 -23.03 -16.91 17.30
C ASP A 33 -22.00 -17.98 17.68
N GLY A 34 -21.44 -17.79 18.88
CA GLY A 34 -20.95 -18.87 19.72
C GLY A 34 -19.81 -19.78 19.21
N ILE A 35 -18.68 -19.69 19.86
CA ILE A 35 -17.62 -20.70 19.82
C ILE A 35 -18.14 -21.97 20.51
N PRO A 36 -18.27 -23.13 19.88
CA PRO A 36 -18.48 -24.38 20.58
C PRO A 36 -17.16 -24.83 21.22
N SER A 37 -17.11 -24.80 22.53
CA SER A 37 -16.08 -25.45 23.35
C SER A 37 -16.24 -26.98 23.30
N ASN A 38 -15.42 -27.65 22.49
CA ASN A 38 -15.24 -29.11 22.64
C ASN A 38 -13.77 -29.43 22.85
N PRO A 39 -13.44 -30.20 23.89
CA PRO A 39 -12.08 -30.68 24.09
C PRO A 39 -11.81 -31.87 23.17
N VAL A 40 -10.81 -31.77 22.30
CA VAL A 40 -10.39 -32.86 21.42
C VAL A 40 -9.13 -33.48 21.98
N THR A 41 -9.25 -34.76 22.43
CA THR A 41 -8.16 -35.68 22.70
C THR A 41 -7.43 -36.07 21.40
N PRO A 42 -6.12 -36.37 21.46
CA PRO A 42 -5.33 -36.69 20.29
C PRO A 42 -5.49 -38.15 19.86
N SER A 43 -5.74 -38.40 18.58
CA SER A 43 -5.53 -39.71 17.96
C SER A 43 -4.90 -39.55 16.58
N THR A 44 -3.86 -40.34 16.42
CA THR A 44 -2.88 -40.51 15.36
C THR A 44 -3.46 -40.96 14.03
N SER A 45 -2.82 -40.51 12.98
CA SER A 45 -2.48 -41.13 11.66
C SER A 45 -3.11 -40.54 10.41
N GLY A 46 -2.25 -40.10 9.53
CA GLY A 46 -2.33 -40.40 8.09
C GLY A 46 -2.74 -39.28 7.13
N ALA A 47 -1.78 -38.92 6.26
CA ALA A 47 -1.92 -38.43 4.88
C ALA A 47 -2.25 -36.96 4.61
N ALA A 48 -1.24 -36.35 4.04
CA ALA A 48 -1.17 -35.21 3.14
C ALA A 48 -2.49 -34.59 2.62
N SER A 49 -2.69 -33.33 2.95
CA SER A 49 -3.38 -32.37 2.12
C SER A 49 -2.93 -30.99 2.53
N SER A 50 -2.42 -30.24 1.55
CA SER A 50 -1.93 -28.89 1.65
C SER A 50 -2.97 -27.96 2.27
N ILE A 51 -2.75 -27.63 3.53
CA ILE A 51 -3.52 -26.62 4.22
C ILE A 51 -2.91 -25.28 3.87
N PHE A 52 -3.68 -24.46 3.20
CA PHE A 52 -3.49 -23.01 3.12
C PHE A 52 -3.29 -22.48 4.54
N GLN A 53 -2.06 -22.23 4.91
CA GLN A 53 -1.76 -21.42 6.08
C GLN A 53 -1.97 -19.95 5.67
N THR A 54 -3.16 -19.44 5.91
CA THR A 54 -3.34 -18.00 6.11
C THR A 54 -2.62 -17.63 7.40
N ALA A 55 -1.34 -17.33 7.27
CA ALA A 55 -0.60 -16.65 8.31
C ALA A 55 -1.17 -15.23 8.42
N THR A 56 -2.09 -15.04 9.36
CA THR A 56 -2.43 -13.73 9.90
C THR A 56 -1.24 -13.23 10.70
N THR A 57 -0.23 -12.72 10.04
CA THR A 57 0.75 -11.84 10.66
C THR A 57 0.13 -10.46 10.72
N HIS A 58 -0.21 -10.00 11.91
CA HIS A 58 -0.36 -8.60 12.25
C HIS A 58 1.01 -7.92 12.13
N GLU A 59 1.48 -7.76 10.93
CA GLU A 59 2.57 -6.87 10.57
C GLU A 59 1.96 -5.73 9.78
N SER A 60 2.03 -4.53 10.39
CA SER A 60 1.75 -3.20 9.83
C SER A 60 1.12 -3.21 8.43
N ASP A 61 -0.05 -2.58 8.28
CA ASP A 61 -0.84 -2.39 7.05
C ASP A 61 -0.09 -1.74 5.86
N ALA A 62 1.22 -1.92 5.76
CA ALA A 62 2.03 -1.53 4.62
C ALA A 62 1.81 -2.52 3.48
N VAL A 63 0.92 -2.17 2.57
CA VAL A 63 0.70 -2.95 1.34
C VAL A 63 2.02 -3.09 0.60
N HIS A 64 2.46 -4.33 0.36
CA HIS A 64 3.72 -4.56 -0.36
C HIS A 64 3.58 -4.10 -1.83
N ILE A 65 4.60 -3.40 -2.36
CA ILE A 65 4.54 -2.81 -3.71
C ILE A 65 4.25 -3.84 -4.81
N LYS A 66 4.69 -5.09 -4.66
CA LYS A 66 4.39 -6.17 -5.62
C LYS A 66 2.90 -6.44 -5.69
N GLN A 67 2.24 -6.57 -4.56
CA GLN A 67 0.79 -6.76 -4.48
C GLN A 67 0.04 -5.51 -5.00
N PHE A 68 0.53 -4.33 -4.68
CA PHE A 68 -0.05 -3.08 -5.19
C PHE A 68 0.07 -2.98 -6.72
N LYS A 69 1.24 -3.30 -7.29
CA LYS A 69 1.43 -3.39 -8.74
C LYS A 69 0.44 -4.38 -9.39
N GLU A 70 0.28 -5.57 -8.80
CA GLU A 70 -0.65 -6.58 -9.31
C GLU A 70 -2.10 -6.08 -9.31
N SER A 71 -2.51 -5.35 -8.28
CA SER A 71 -3.84 -4.76 -8.23
C SER A 71 -4.06 -3.65 -9.26
N LYS A 72 -3.00 -2.91 -9.62
CA LYS A 72 -3.06 -1.77 -10.55
C LYS A 72 -2.72 -2.10 -12.00
N GLN A 73 -2.08 -3.24 -12.25
CA GLN A 73 -1.75 -3.76 -13.58
C GLN A 73 -1.14 -2.72 -14.54
N PRO A 74 -0.02 -2.07 -14.18
CA PRO A 74 0.63 -1.11 -15.08
C PRO A 74 1.08 -1.79 -16.36
N LYS A 75 0.76 -1.21 -17.49
CA LYS A 75 1.15 -1.73 -18.81
C LYS A 75 2.44 -1.10 -19.32
N THR A 76 2.84 0.04 -18.78
CA THR A 76 4.01 0.81 -19.25
C THR A 76 4.93 1.20 -18.10
N ALA A 77 6.22 1.44 -18.43
CA ALA A 77 7.19 1.95 -17.47
C ALA A 77 6.79 3.32 -16.90
N ILE A 78 6.05 4.12 -17.67
CA ILE A 78 5.50 5.42 -17.23
C ILE A 78 4.47 5.19 -16.12
N GLU A 79 3.51 4.31 -16.33
CA GLU A 79 2.50 3.98 -15.31
C GLU A 79 3.14 3.39 -14.06
N MET A 80 4.13 2.51 -14.24
CA MET A 80 4.87 1.96 -13.11
C MET A 80 5.64 3.03 -12.33
N ALA A 81 6.24 4.02 -13.01
CA ALA A 81 6.90 5.15 -12.34
C ALA A 81 5.92 5.96 -11.48
N VAL A 82 4.71 6.19 -11.98
CA VAL A 82 3.65 6.89 -11.24
C VAL A 82 3.16 6.05 -10.04
N ILE A 83 3.06 4.72 -10.19
CA ILE A 83 2.73 3.79 -9.11
C ILE A 83 3.81 3.81 -8.02
N VAL A 84 5.09 3.82 -8.39
CA VAL A 84 6.20 3.92 -7.42
C VAL A 84 6.12 5.24 -6.65
N ALA A 85 5.87 6.37 -7.33
CA ALA A 85 5.70 7.67 -6.69
C ALA A 85 4.53 7.66 -5.69
N TYR A 86 3.39 7.12 -6.10
CA TYR A 86 2.23 6.97 -5.24
C TYR A 86 2.50 6.08 -4.03
N TYR A 87 3.13 4.93 -4.27
CA TYR A 87 3.48 3.98 -3.21
C TYR A 87 4.38 4.60 -2.15
N LEU A 88 5.48 5.24 -2.57
CA LEU A 88 6.43 5.87 -1.66
C LEU A 88 5.82 7.02 -0.88
N GLN A 89 4.90 7.75 -1.46
CA GLN A 89 4.28 8.88 -0.80
C GLN A 89 3.18 8.48 0.19
N TYR A 90 2.39 7.45 -0.12
CA TYR A 90 1.18 7.14 0.65
C TYR A 90 1.18 5.78 1.35
N LEU A 91 1.79 4.75 0.75
CA LEU A 91 1.64 3.36 1.18
C LEU A 91 2.90 2.78 1.84
N ALA A 92 4.07 3.30 1.52
CA ALA A 92 5.32 2.80 2.07
C ALA A 92 5.37 2.96 3.60
N GLU A 93 6.14 2.11 4.25
CA GLU A 93 6.48 2.24 5.67
C GLU A 93 7.07 3.61 5.95
N SER A 94 6.86 4.13 7.15
CA SER A 94 7.25 5.49 7.54
C SER A 94 8.72 5.81 7.25
N GLU A 95 9.60 4.83 7.43
CA GLU A 95 11.05 4.97 7.16
C GLU A 95 11.39 5.08 5.66
N LYS A 96 10.55 4.50 4.81
CA LYS A 96 10.73 4.46 3.35
C LYS A 96 9.93 5.54 2.62
N LYS A 97 9.08 6.29 3.33
CA LYS A 97 8.26 7.34 2.72
C LYS A 97 9.12 8.44 2.14
N LYS A 98 8.79 8.80 0.89
CA LYS A 98 9.42 9.90 0.16
C LYS A 98 8.37 10.68 -0.61
N ASN A 99 8.52 12.01 -0.64
CA ASN A 99 7.66 12.89 -1.43
C ASN A 99 8.19 13.09 -2.85
N THR A 100 9.47 12.76 -3.09
CA THR A 100 10.12 12.86 -4.39
C THR A 100 10.75 11.52 -4.75
N ILE A 101 10.83 11.22 -6.03
CA ILE A 101 11.46 10.02 -6.57
C ILE A 101 12.47 10.36 -7.64
N GLY A 102 13.57 9.62 -7.66
CA GLY A 102 14.60 9.72 -8.70
C GLY A 102 14.79 8.40 -9.45
N THR A 103 15.76 8.40 -10.34
CA THR A 103 16.11 7.21 -11.15
C THR A 103 16.53 6.02 -10.27
N ALA A 104 17.29 6.28 -9.20
CA ALA A 104 17.72 5.24 -8.27
C ALA A 104 16.54 4.58 -7.53
N ASP A 105 15.53 5.38 -7.15
CA ASP A 105 14.31 4.84 -6.54
C ASP A 105 13.56 3.97 -7.54
N LEU A 106 13.39 4.41 -8.80
CA LEU A 106 12.74 3.58 -9.81
C LEU A 106 13.46 2.25 -10.02
N GLN A 107 14.79 2.27 -10.12
CA GLN A 107 15.58 1.06 -10.33
C GLN A 107 15.37 0.06 -9.18
N THR A 108 15.36 0.54 -7.95
CA THR A 108 15.15 -0.28 -6.75
C THR A 108 13.72 -0.84 -6.73
N TRP A 109 12.73 0.01 -6.89
CA TRP A 109 11.33 -0.37 -6.73
C TRP A 109 10.77 -1.17 -7.91
N PHE A 110 11.29 -1.00 -9.13
CA PHE A 110 10.95 -1.88 -10.25
C PHE A 110 11.39 -3.32 -9.99
N ARG A 111 12.61 -3.50 -9.44
CA ARG A 111 13.12 -4.83 -9.06
C ARG A 111 12.28 -5.45 -7.94
N ILE A 112 12.00 -4.69 -6.88
CA ILE A 112 11.21 -5.19 -5.74
C ILE A 112 9.79 -5.56 -6.19
N ALA A 113 9.19 -4.76 -7.08
CA ALA A 113 7.86 -5.01 -7.62
C ALA A 113 7.83 -6.12 -8.68
N ASP A 114 8.99 -6.66 -9.07
CA ASP A 114 9.09 -7.63 -10.16
C ASP A 114 8.45 -7.08 -11.46
N PHE A 115 8.83 -5.85 -11.82
CA PHE A 115 8.41 -5.19 -13.04
C PHE A 115 9.61 -5.08 -14.00
N PRO A 116 9.44 -5.41 -15.29
CA PRO A 116 10.55 -5.41 -16.24
C PRO A 116 11.15 -4.00 -16.37
N LEU A 117 12.48 -3.95 -16.28
CA LEU A 117 13.20 -2.72 -16.54
C LEU A 117 13.11 -2.40 -18.04
N PRO A 118 12.82 -1.15 -18.42
CA PRO A 118 12.84 -0.74 -19.82
C PRO A 118 14.25 -0.89 -20.39
N SER A 119 14.35 -1.16 -21.68
CA SER A 119 15.64 -1.27 -22.40
C SER A 119 16.41 0.06 -22.45
N GLY A 120 15.75 1.17 -22.22
CA GLY A 120 16.34 2.51 -22.15
C GLY A 120 16.58 2.99 -20.71
N ASP A 121 17.18 4.17 -20.58
CA ASP A 121 17.42 4.80 -19.29
C ASP A 121 16.08 5.11 -18.57
N LEU A 122 15.96 4.68 -17.32
CA LEU A 122 14.82 4.94 -16.43
C LEU A 122 14.51 6.43 -16.25
N ARG A 123 15.51 7.29 -16.45
CA ARG A 123 15.32 8.75 -16.45
C ARG A 123 14.29 9.19 -17.50
N TYR A 124 14.26 8.53 -18.65
CA TYR A 124 13.22 8.81 -19.67
C TYR A 124 11.83 8.42 -19.21
N SER A 125 11.69 7.37 -18.38
CA SER A 125 10.38 7.01 -17.83
C SER A 125 9.84 8.11 -16.91
N LEU A 126 10.68 8.72 -16.07
CA LEU A 126 10.32 9.86 -15.23
C LEU A 126 10.00 11.10 -16.05
N GLN A 127 10.84 11.41 -17.03
CA GLN A 127 10.62 12.57 -17.90
C GLN A 127 9.34 12.42 -18.72
N ASN A 128 9.07 11.24 -19.24
CA ASN A 128 7.84 10.95 -19.97
C ASN A 128 6.61 10.99 -19.06
N ALA A 129 6.70 10.53 -17.82
CA ALA A 129 5.64 10.64 -16.83
C ALA A 129 5.33 12.12 -16.49
N LYS A 130 6.38 12.97 -16.40
CA LYS A 130 6.22 14.43 -16.28
C LYS A 130 5.56 15.01 -17.52
N ASN A 131 6.05 14.69 -18.72
CA ASN A 131 5.50 15.20 -19.98
C ASN A 131 4.04 14.77 -20.20
N SER A 132 3.65 13.61 -19.66
CA SER A 132 2.26 13.14 -19.63
C SER A 132 1.41 13.81 -18.53
N GLY A 133 2.00 14.71 -17.75
CA GLY A 133 1.30 15.46 -16.71
C GLY A 133 1.03 14.69 -15.42
N TYR A 134 1.70 13.57 -15.18
CA TYR A 134 1.49 12.78 -13.96
C TYR A 134 2.44 13.14 -12.82
N LEU A 135 3.60 13.66 -13.15
CA LEU A 135 4.63 14.08 -12.21
C LEU A 135 5.03 15.53 -12.47
N ASP A 136 5.43 16.22 -11.40
CA ASP A 136 6.06 17.53 -11.46
C ASP A 136 7.56 17.41 -11.17
N SER A 137 8.38 18.28 -11.77
CA SER A 137 9.80 18.34 -11.45
C SER A 137 10.01 18.95 -10.06
N ALA A 138 10.83 18.29 -9.25
CA ALA A 138 11.24 18.79 -7.94
C ALA A 138 12.69 19.33 -7.92
N GLY A 139 13.35 19.36 -9.08
CA GLY A 139 14.76 19.77 -9.19
C GLY A 139 15.72 18.59 -9.12
N HIS A 140 16.95 18.81 -9.58
CA HIS A 140 18.06 17.82 -9.48
C HIS A 140 17.75 16.41 -10.01
N GLY A 141 16.86 16.27 -10.97
CA GLY A 141 16.47 14.96 -11.51
C GLY A 141 15.46 14.20 -10.66
N GLU A 142 14.88 14.85 -9.67
CA GLU A 142 13.80 14.34 -8.86
C GLU A 142 12.43 14.84 -9.32
N TYR A 143 11.42 14.03 -9.06
CA TYR A 143 10.04 14.24 -9.44
C TYR A 143 9.10 13.96 -8.28
N LYS A 144 7.99 14.67 -8.21
CA LYS A 144 6.93 14.46 -7.24
C LYS A 144 5.61 14.12 -7.92
N LEU A 145 4.80 13.32 -7.25
CA LEU A 145 3.46 13.01 -7.72
C LEU A 145 2.57 14.25 -7.65
N ASN A 146 1.82 14.51 -8.73
CA ASN A 146 0.80 15.54 -8.73
C ASN A 146 -0.62 14.97 -8.66
N ALA A 147 -1.63 15.84 -8.64
CA ALA A 147 -3.03 15.44 -8.52
C ALA A 147 -3.51 14.54 -9.68
N ILE A 148 -3.00 14.75 -10.90
CA ILE A 148 -3.37 13.95 -12.08
C ILE A 148 -2.78 12.54 -11.94
N GLY A 149 -1.51 12.44 -11.55
CA GLY A 149 -0.86 11.15 -11.27
C GLY A 149 -1.52 10.40 -10.11
N TYR A 150 -1.89 11.10 -9.05
CA TYR A 150 -2.66 10.52 -7.95
C TYR A 150 -3.98 9.93 -8.44
N ASN A 151 -4.75 10.68 -9.23
CA ASN A 151 -6.03 10.23 -9.78
C ASN A 151 -5.85 9.05 -10.76
N LEU A 152 -4.77 9.04 -11.56
CA LEU A 152 -4.45 7.90 -12.41
C LEU A 152 -4.35 6.61 -11.58
N VAL A 153 -3.55 6.62 -10.51
CA VAL A 153 -3.32 5.41 -9.70
C VAL A 153 -4.56 5.04 -8.91
N LYS A 154 -5.26 6.00 -8.33
CA LYS A 154 -6.39 5.74 -7.44
C LYS A 154 -7.64 5.29 -8.19
N HIS A 155 -7.95 5.93 -9.32
CA HIS A 155 -9.25 5.79 -10.00
C HIS A 155 -9.16 5.21 -11.41
N ASN A 156 -8.04 5.38 -12.12
CA ASN A 156 -7.94 5.04 -13.54
C ASN A 156 -7.11 3.76 -13.80
N LEU A 157 -6.45 3.21 -12.79
CA LEU A 157 -5.77 1.91 -12.86
C LEU A 157 -6.52 0.88 -12.01
N PRO A 158 -6.66 -0.38 -12.51
CA PRO A 158 -6.19 -0.88 -13.82
C PRO A 158 -7.02 -0.31 -14.97
N ARG A 159 -6.36 -0.06 -16.10
CA ARG A 159 -7.08 0.37 -17.30
C ARG A 159 -7.85 -0.82 -17.87
N GLY A 160 -9.16 -0.69 -18.00
CA GLY A 160 -9.97 -1.62 -18.77
C GLY A 160 -9.46 -1.75 -20.20
N GLU A 161 -9.74 -2.86 -20.87
CA GLU A 161 -9.26 -3.16 -22.21
C GLU A 161 -9.67 -2.11 -23.28
N ASN A 162 -10.64 -1.25 -22.97
CA ASN A 162 -11.20 -0.24 -23.88
C ASN A 162 -10.69 1.20 -23.66
N SER A 163 -9.72 1.42 -22.78
CA SER A 163 -9.17 2.76 -22.61
C SER A 163 -8.09 3.06 -23.66
N VAL A 164 -8.50 3.54 -24.81
CA VAL A 164 -7.64 4.10 -25.84
C VAL A 164 -6.95 5.34 -25.26
N PRO A 165 -5.61 5.49 -25.33
CA PRO A 165 -4.95 6.72 -24.90
C PRO A 165 -5.39 7.86 -25.82
N VAL A 166 -6.04 8.87 -25.25
CA VAL A 166 -6.33 10.12 -25.98
C VAL A 166 -5.00 10.81 -26.24
N ARG A 167 -4.50 10.69 -27.47
CA ARG A 167 -3.41 11.55 -27.96
C ARG A 167 -4.01 12.93 -28.25
N LYS A 168 -3.56 13.91 -27.51
CA LYS A 168 -3.66 15.33 -27.94
C LYS A 168 -2.48 15.66 -28.80
#